data_5c60c0b70863ba860a3848eba852eafc
#
_entry.id   5c60c0b70863ba860a3848eba852eafc
#
_cell.length_a   1.000
_cell.length_b   1.000
_cell.length_c   1.000
_cell.angle_alpha   90.00
_cell.angle_beta   90.00
_cell.angle_gamma   90.00
#
_symmetry.space_group_name_H-M   'P 1'
#
loop_
_entity.id
_entity.type
_entity.pdbx_description
1 polymer ?
#
loop_
_entity_poly.entity_id
_entity_poly.type
_entity_poly.pdbx_seq_one_letter_code
_entity_poly.pdbx_strand_id
1 'polypeptide(L)'
;VLVEGWNTGWEDWFGNSKDYVFDFVTPYPDFDIKYLNEYAHSKGVRLMMHHETSASVRNYERHMEAAYRLMNKYGYNSVKSGYVGNMIPRGEHHYGQWMNNHYLYAVTEAAKHKIMVNAHEAVRPTGLCRTYPNLIGNESARGTEYEAFAGNKPFHTTVLPFTRLQGGPMDYTPGIFEMDINKLNPNSHTHANTTLTRQLALYVTMYSPLQMAADLPENYERFMDAFQFIKDVAVD
;
A
#
# COMPACT_ATOMS: atom_id res chain seq x y z
N VAL A 1 -5.51 2.95 9.39
CA VAL A 1 -6.29 2.09 8.46
C VAL A 1 -6.13 2.62 7.05
N LEU A 2 -5.79 1.75 6.09
CA LEU A 2 -5.77 2.08 4.67
C LEU A 2 -7.21 2.08 4.12
N VAL A 3 -7.55 3.11 3.35
CA VAL A 3 -8.87 3.25 2.70
C VAL A 3 -8.69 3.20 1.19
N GLU A 4 -9.02 2.08 0.59
CA GLU A 4 -9.04 1.88 -0.86
C GLU A 4 -10.44 2.14 -1.43
N GLY A 5 -10.54 2.52 -2.69
CA GLY A 5 -11.83 2.72 -3.37
C GLY A 5 -12.65 3.91 -2.86
N TRP A 6 -12.05 4.89 -2.19
CA TRP A 6 -12.76 6.03 -1.62
C TRP A 6 -13.21 7.07 -2.65
N ASN A 7 -12.46 7.21 -3.74
CA ASN A 7 -12.67 8.20 -4.79
C ASN A 7 -13.26 7.59 -6.06
N THR A 8 -13.91 8.40 -6.88
CA THR A 8 -14.51 7.97 -8.15
C THR A 8 -13.46 7.53 -9.17
N GLY A 9 -13.84 6.59 -10.07
CA GLY A 9 -13.00 6.12 -11.17
C GLY A 9 -12.70 4.62 -11.14
N TRP A 10 -13.10 3.89 -10.11
CA TRP A 10 -12.79 2.46 -9.96
C TRP A 10 -13.56 1.54 -10.92
N GLU A 11 -14.59 2.04 -11.59
CA GLU A 11 -15.42 1.26 -12.52
C GLU A 11 -14.63 0.84 -13.78
N ASP A 12 -13.61 1.60 -14.15
CA ASP A 12 -12.86 1.42 -15.40
C ASP A 12 -11.36 1.66 -15.22
N TRP A 13 -10.80 1.24 -14.08
CA TRP A 13 -9.41 1.52 -13.76
C TRP A 13 -8.44 0.42 -14.23
N PHE A 14 -8.83 -0.84 -14.10
CA PHE A 14 -7.94 -1.98 -14.35
C PHE A 14 -7.80 -2.25 -15.86
N GLY A 15 -6.56 -2.41 -16.31
CA GLY A 15 -6.26 -2.66 -17.73
C GLY A 15 -6.56 -1.47 -18.65
N ASN A 16 -6.91 -0.34 -18.09
CA ASN A 16 -7.24 0.87 -18.79
C ASN A 16 -5.99 1.51 -19.39
N SER A 17 -6.11 1.97 -20.65
CA SER A 17 -5.04 2.71 -21.32
C SER A 17 -5.30 4.22 -21.39
N LYS A 18 -6.28 4.71 -20.64
CA LYS A 18 -6.68 6.11 -20.62
C LYS A 18 -5.80 6.91 -19.65
N ASP A 19 -5.50 8.14 -20.03
CA ASP A 19 -4.64 9.06 -19.28
C ASP A 19 -5.43 9.94 -18.29
N TYR A 20 -6.55 9.46 -17.72
CA TYR A 20 -7.39 10.30 -16.82
C TYR A 20 -8.49 9.55 -16.07
N VAL A 21 -8.15 8.43 -15.43
CA VAL A 21 -9.18 7.65 -14.70
C VAL A 21 -9.57 8.34 -13.40
N PHE A 22 -8.58 8.78 -12.62
CA PHE A 22 -8.77 9.34 -11.29
C PHE A 22 -8.45 10.83 -11.26
N ASP A 23 -9.24 11.59 -10.48
CA ASP A 23 -8.97 12.99 -10.15
C ASP A 23 -8.35 13.18 -8.74
N PHE A 24 -8.39 12.14 -7.91
CA PHE A 24 -7.85 12.10 -6.54
C PHE A 24 -8.45 13.12 -5.57
N VAL A 25 -9.60 13.71 -5.90
CA VAL A 25 -10.26 14.72 -5.07
C VAL A 25 -11.76 14.50 -4.89
N THR A 26 -12.39 13.68 -5.75
CA THR A 26 -13.84 13.44 -5.71
C THR A 26 -14.16 12.12 -5.01
N PRO A 27 -14.60 12.13 -3.74
CA PRO A 27 -15.04 10.90 -3.08
C PRO A 27 -16.33 10.37 -3.71
N TYR A 28 -16.58 9.05 -3.54
CA TYR A 28 -17.90 8.52 -3.81
C TYR A 28 -18.93 9.16 -2.88
N PRO A 29 -20.21 9.29 -3.31
CA PRO A 29 -21.24 9.96 -2.51
C PRO A 29 -21.52 9.36 -1.13
N ASP A 30 -21.22 8.07 -0.96
CA ASP A 30 -21.37 7.32 0.29
C ASP A 30 -20.08 7.33 1.16
N PHE A 31 -19.01 7.95 0.68
CA PHE A 31 -17.78 8.14 1.44
C PHE A 31 -17.66 9.57 1.97
N ASP A 32 -18.13 9.80 3.20
CA ASP A 32 -17.94 11.09 3.87
C ASP A 32 -16.50 11.25 4.39
N ILE A 33 -15.64 11.78 3.54
CA ILE A 33 -14.19 11.95 3.77
C ILE A 33 -13.88 12.73 5.05
N LYS A 34 -14.72 13.72 5.41
CA LYS A 34 -14.53 14.51 6.62
C LYS A 34 -14.97 13.75 7.86
N TYR A 35 -16.22 13.28 7.86
CA TYR A 35 -16.78 12.57 9.01
C TYR A 35 -15.97 11.32 9.38
N LEU A 36 -15.62 10.49 8.39
CA LEU A 36 -14.88 9.25 8.65
C LEU A 36 -13.51 9.51 9.25
N ASN A 37 -12.81 10.56 8.82
CA ASN A 37 -11.52 10.90 9.42
C ASN A 37 -11.66 11.46 10.84
N GLU A 38 -12.64 12.33 11.09
CA GLU A 38 -12.94 12.84 12.43
C GLU A 38 -13.35 11.72 13.38
N TYR A 39 -14.18 10.80 12.91
CA TYR A 39 -14.58 9.62 13.69
C TYR A 39 -13.38 8.71 14.01
N ALA A 40 -12.56 8.38 13.02
CA ALA A 40 -11.34 7.59 13.24
C ALA A 40 -10.42 8.24 14.26
N HIS A 41 -10.16 9.54 14.14
CA HIS A 41 -9.35 10.29 15.10
C HIS A 41 -9.94 10.26 16.51
N SER A 42 -11.27 10.33 16.66
CA SER A 42 -11.94 10.22 17.96
C SER A 42 -11.72 8.85 18.64
N LYS A 43 -11.35 7.84 17.84
CA LYS A 43 -10.99 6.49 18.31
C LYS A 43 -9.49 6.26 18.41
N GLY A 44 -8.67 7.29 18.24
CA GLY A 44 -7.21 7.16 18.20
C GLY A 44 -6.65 6.50 16.94
N VAL A 45 -7.45 6.40 15.89
CA VAL A 45 -7.09 5.76 14.62
C VAL A 45 -6.84 6.83 13.55
N ARG A 46 -5.83 6.63 12.71
CA ARG A 46 -5.58 7.45 11.52
C ARG A 46 -5.93 6.69 10.26
N LEU A 47 -6.45 7.42 9.27
CA LEU A 47 -6.73 6.88 7.95
C LEU A 47 -5.60 7.24 6.98
N MET A 48 -5.19 6.26 6.18
CA MET A 48 -4.27 6.43 5.04
C MET A 48 -5.08 6.41 3.76
N MET A 49 -4.95 7.42 2.93
CA MET A 49 -5.60 7.43 1.62
C MET A 49 -4.86 6.54 0.63
N HIS A 50 -5.61 5.93 -0.28
CA HIS A 50 -5.07 5.24 -1.44
C HIS A 50 -5.20 6.13 -2.68
N HIS A 51 -4.09 6.40 -3.34
CA HIS A 51 -4.04 7.02 -4.66
C HIS A 51 -3.60 5.98 -5.68
N GLU A 52 -4.55 5.18 -6.18
CA GLU A 52 -4.29 4.33 -7.35
C GLU A 52 -4.22 5.20 -8.60
N THR A 53 -3.16 5.06 -9.36
CA THR A 53 -2.93 5.87 -10.56
C THR A 53 -3.33 5.17 -11.85
N SER A 54 -3.60 3.86 -11.81
CA SER A 54 -3.76 3.02 -13.01
C SER A 54 -2.56 3.16 -13.98
N ALA A 55 -1.38 3.35 -13.40
CA ALA A 55 -0.11 3.65 -14.08
C ALA A 55 -0.13 4.92 -14.96
N SER A 56 -1.16 5.77 -14.85
CA SER A 56 -1.24 7.06 -15.54
C SER A 56 -0.53 8.15 -14.74
N VAL A 57 0.78 8.15 -14.84
CA VAL A 57 1.68 8.97 -14.01
C VAL A 57 1.50 10.46 -14.25
N ARG A 58 1.38 10.88 -15.51
CA ARG A 58 1.16 12.30 -15.84
C ARG A 58 -0.18 12.80 -15.31
N ASN A 59 -1.19 11.95 -15.30
CA ASN A 59 -2.48 12.29 -14.69
C ASN A 59 -2.31 12.52 -13.19
N TYR A 60 -1.58 11.63 -12.52
CA TYR A 60 -1.31 11.78 -11.08
C TYR A 60 -0.54 13.07 -10.78
N GLU A 61 0.52 13.35 -11.53
CA GLU A 61 1.31 14.59 -11.36
C GLU A 61 0.47 15.86 -11.54
N ARG A 62 -0.45 15.88 -12.52
CA ARG A 62 -1.37 17.00 -12.72
C ARG A 62 -2.31 17.28 -11.55
N HIS A 63 -2.69 16.24 -10.82
CA HIS A 63 -3.66 16.34 -9.73
C HIS A 63 -3.03 16.32 -8.32
N MET A 64 -1.75 16.00 -8.22
CA MET A 64 -1.05 15.75 -6.96
C MET A 64 -1.18 16.90 -5.96
N GLU A 65 -0.99 18.14 -6.42
CA GLU A 65 -1.14 19.32 -5.59
C GLU A 65 -2.56 19.47 -5.01
N ALA A 66 -3.59 19.28 -5.86
CA ALA A 66 -4.98 19.35 -5.42
C ALA A 66 -5.33 18.21 -4.45
N ALA A 67 -4.82 17.00 -4.73
CA ALA A 67 -5.00 15.83 -3.88
C ALA A 67 -4.37 16.03 -2.49
N TYR A 68 -3.15 16.52 -2.43
CA TYR A 68 -2.46 16.75 -1.15
C TYR A 68 -3.07 17.91 -0.36
N ARG A 69 -3.57 18.94 -1.03
CA ARG A 69 -4.36 20.00 -0.36
C ARG A 69 -5.66 19.46 0.21
N LEU A 70 -6.36 18.57 -0.50
CA LEU A 70 -7.55 17.89 0.00
C LEU A 70 -7.22 17.08 1.26
N MET A 71 -6.15 16.30 1.22
CA MET A 71 -5.67 15.53 2.36
C MET A 71 -5.41 16.43 3.58
N ASN A 72 -4.66 17.50 3.39
CA ASN A 72 -4.37 18.45 4.47
C ASN A 72 -5.64 19.14 5.01
N LYS A 73 -6.57 19.48 4.12
CA LYS A 73 -7.86 20.10 4.51
C LYS A 73 -8.65 19.22 5.48
N TYR A 74 -8.63 17.92 5.27
CA TYR A 74 -9.38 16.96 6.08
C TYR A 74 -8.52 16.21 7.12
N GLY A 75 -7.24 16.53 7.25
CA GLY A 75 -6.36 15.97 8.28
C GLY A 75 -5.76 14.60 7.96
N TYR A 76 -5.76 14.18 6.70
CA TYR A 76 -5.04 13.00 6.27
C TYR A 76 -3.55 13.33 6.11
N ASN A 77 -2.68 12.49 6.65
CA ASN A 77 -1.23 12.73 6.63
C ASN A 77 -0.42 11.57 6.05
N SER A 78 -1.06 10.60 5.44
CA SER A 78 -0.40 9.47 4.81
C SER A 78 -1.15 8.99 3.58
N VAL A 79 -0.41 8.57 2.57
CA VAL A 79 -0.93 8.07 1.30
C VAL A 79 -0.21 6.78 0.89
N LYS A 80 -0.98 5.79 0.44
CA LYS A 80 -0.48 4.69 -0.38
C LYS A 80 -0.64 5.09 -1.84
N SER A 81 0.44 5.08 -2.63
CA SER A 81 0.37 5.30 -4.08
C SER A 81 0.53 3.98 -4.82
N GLY A 82 -0.37 3.70 -5.76
CA GLY A 82 -0.38 2.50 -6.61
C GLY A 82 -0.17 2.85 -8.09
N TYR A 83 0.45 1.94 -8.84
CA TYR A 83 0.77 2.12 -10.25
C TYR A 83 0.49 0.83 -11.04
N VAL A 84 -0.68 0.26 -10.84
CA VAL A 84 -1.08 -0.99 -11.47
C VAL A 84 -1.24 -0.83 -12.98
N GLY A 85 -0.64 -1.73 -13.73
CA GLY A 85 -0.80 -1.80 -15.19
C GLY A 85 0.41 -1.29 -15.96
N ASN A 86 0.20 -1.04 -17.25
CA ASN A 86 1.23 -0.54 -18.14
C ASN A 86 1.37 0.97 -18.02
N MET A 87 2.62 1.44 -17.94
CA MET A 87 2.90 2.86 -17.81
C MET A 87 2.27 3.72 -18.90
N ILE A 88 1.73 4.86 -18.48
CA ILE A 88 1.35 5.97 -19.31
C ILE A 88 2.17 7.19 -18.85
N PRO A 89 3.05 7.74 -19.72
CA PRO A 89 3.13 7.58 -21.18
C PRO A 89 3.69 6.22 -21.62
N ARG A 90 3.21 5.76 -22.78
CA ARG A 90 3.65 4.49 -23.37
C ARG A 90 5.15 4.53 -23.72
N GLY A 91 5.81 3.37 -23.54
CA GLY A 91 7.25 3.24 -23.73
C GLY A 91 8.06 3.43 -22.45
N GLU A 92 7.45 3.95 -21.40
CA GLU A 92 8.06 3.99 -20.08
C GLU A 92 7.81 2.69 -19.30
N HIS A 93 8.67 2.42 -18.34
CA HIS A 93 8.63 1.21 -17.53
C HIS A 93 8.74 1.55 -16.04
N HIS A 94 8.13 0.73 -15.17
CA HIS A 94 8.16 0.89 -13.70
C HIS A 94 9.58 1.09 -13.14
N TYR A 95 10.58 0.45 -13.73
CA TYR A 95 11.98 0.51 -13.28
C TYR A 95 12.87 1.39 -14.15
N GLY A 96 12.27 2.14 -15.08
CA GLY A 96 12.99 3.06 -15.95
C GLY A 96 13.43 4.34 -15.24
N GLN A 97 14.39 5.06 -15.84
CA GLN A 97 14.89 6.32 -15.28
C GLN A 97 13.78 7.37 -15.13
N TRP A 98 12.85 7.41 -16.06
CA TRP A 98 11.73 8.34 -16.03
C TRP A 98 10.86 8.13 -14.78
N MET A 99 10.55 6.85 -14.43
CA MET A 99 9.80 6.51 -13.22
C MET A 99 10.60 6.75 -11.94
N ASN A 100 11.91 6.53 -11.95
CA ASN A 100 12.76 6.92 -10.81
C ASN A 100 12.63 8.41 -10.49
N ASN A 101 12.63 9.25 -11.52
CA ASN A 101 12.45 10.70 -11.36
C ASN A 101 11.05 11.02 -10.81
N HIS A 102 10.02 10.34 -11.31
CA HIS A 102 8.66 10.49 -10.80
C HIS A 102 8.55 10.11 -9.32
N TYR A 103 9.08 8.97 -8.90
CA TYR A 103 9.01 8.55 -7.49
C TYR A 103 9.72 9.53 -6.57
N LEU A 104 10.87 10.05 -6.98
CA LEU A 104 11.55 11.10 -6.23
C LEU A 104 10.69 12.37 -6.16
N TYR A 105 10.11 12.78 -7.27
CA TYR A 105 9.20 13.93 -7.33
C TYR A 105 7.99 13.74 -6.39
N ALA A 106 7.31 12.61 -6.47
CA ALA A 106 6.15 12.31 -5.63
C ALA A 106 6.47 12.35 -4.13
N VAL A 107 7.59 11.77 -3.72
CA VAL A 107 8.06 11.79 -2.32
C VAL A 107 8.37 13.20 -1.85
N THR A 108 9.05 14.00 -2.68
CA THR A 108 9.41 15.38 -2.31
C THR A 108 8.22 16.33 -2.29
N GLU A 109 7.26 16.15 -3.21
CA GLU A 109 5.99 16.91 -3.17
C GLU A 109 5.17 16.56 -1.92
N ALA A 110 5.03 15.27 -1.60
CA ALA A 110 4.35 14.84 -0.38
C ALA A 110 5.00 15.44 0.89
N ALA A 111 6.34 15.51 0.92
CA ALA A 111 7.07 16.11 2.05
C ALA A 111 6.72 17.59 2.25
N LYS A 112 6.56 18.37 1.17
CA LYS A 112 6.14 19.79 1.26
C LYS A 112 4.77 19.93 1.93
N HIS A 113 3.90 18.95 1.74
CA HIS A 113 2.57 18.87 2.33
C HIS A 113 2.53 18.12 3.68
N LYS A 114 3.69 17.68 4.20
CA LYS A 114 3.80 16.87 5.45
C LYS A 114 3.03 15.56 5.36
N ILE A 115 3.05 14.91 4.20
CA ILE A 115 2.38 13.65 3.93
C ILE A 115 3.42 12.53 3.86
N MET A 116 3.17 11.45 4.56
CA MET A 116 3.93 10.21 4.49
C MET A 116 3.49 9.38 3.28
N VAL A 117 4.44 8.69 2.66
CA VAL A 117 4.21 7.91 1.45
C VAL A 117 4.53 6.43 1.68
N ASN A 118 3.61 5.56 1.28
CA ASN A 118 3.83 4.14 1.07
C ASN A 118 3.67 3.85 -0.43
N ALA A 119 4.77 3.57 -1.14
CA ALA A 119 4.77 3.45 -2.60
C ALA A 119 4.70 1.98 -3.03
N HIS A 120 3.64 1.59 -3.74
CA HIS A 120 3.48 0.27 -4.36
C HIS A 120 3.88 0.29 -5.84
N GLU A 121 4.13 -0.88 -6.44
CA GLU A 121 4.69 -1.07 -7.80
C GLU A 121 5.92 -0.18 -8.10
N ALA A 122 6.52 0.36 -7.08
CA ALA A 122 7.62 1.33 -7.18
C ALA A 122 8.94 0.66 -7.56
N VAL A 123 9.93 1.48 -7.93
CA VAL A 123 11.29 1.01 -8.16
C VAL A 123 11.92 0.45 -6.89
N ARG A 124 12.88 -0.44 -7.06
CA ARG A 124 13.65 -0.99 -5.93
C ARG A 124 14.29 0.14 -5.14
N PRO A 125 14.21 0.11 -3.82
CA PRO A 125 14.73 1.17 -2.98
C PRO A 125 16.26 1.22 -3.03
N THR A 126 16.77 2.44 -2.93
CA THR A 126 18.21 2.75 -2.92
C THR A 126 18.65 3.48 -1.64
N GLY A 127 17.88 3.35 -0.56
CA GLY A 127 18.10 4.09 0.68
C GLY A 127 17.47 5.48 0.71
N LEU A 128 16.60 5.80 -0.24
CA LEU A 128 15.94 7.11 -0.36
C LEU A 128 15.15 7.49 0.90
N CYS A 129 14.60 6.51 1.61
CA CYS A 129 13.89 6.70 2.89
C CYS A 129 14.77 7.30 3.99
N ARG A 130 16.11 7.20 3.89
CA ARG A 130 17.03 7.85 4.84
C ARG A 130 17.23 9.34 4.55
N THR A 131 17.06 9.74 3.30
CA THR A 131 17.09 11.15 2.88
C THR A 131 15.73 11.80 3.04
N TYR A 132 14.68 11.06 2.74
CA TYR A 132 13.29 11.51 2.81
C TYR A 132 12.50 10.62 3.77
N PRO A 133 12.49 10.94 5.08
CA PRO A 133 11.89 10.08 6.10
C PRO A 133 10.36 9.98 6.00
N ASN A 134 9.71 10.82 5.19
CA ASN A 134 8.31 10.67 4.86
C ASN A 134 8.02 9.50 3.91
N LEU A 135 9.03 8.89 3.26
CA LEU A 135 8.90 7.62 2.55
C LEU A 135 8.97 6.48 3.58
N ILE A 136 7.81 6.10 4.13
CA ILE A 136 7.68 5.14 5.22
C ILE A 136 7.54 3.70 4.76
N GLY A 137 7.12 3.49 3.53
CA GLY A 137 6.92 2.16 2.98
C GLY A 137 7.16 2.14 1.47
N ASN A 138 7.56 0.98 0.99
CA ASN A 138 7.76 0.73 -0.42
C ASN A 138 7.64 -0.78 -0.66
N GLU A 139 6.77 -1.19 -1.58
CA GLU A 139 6.60 -2.60 -1.89
C GLU A 139 7.81 -3.16 -2.68
N SER A 140 7.95 -2.80 -3.94
CA SER A 140 9.04 -3.13 -4.88
C SER A 140 9.47 -4.60 -4.94
N ALA A 141 8.66 -5.50 -4.48
CA ALA A 141 8.77 -6.95 -4.59
C ALA A 141 7.41 -7.59 -4.28
N ARG A 142 7.27 -8.87 -4.61
CA ARG A 142 6.02 -9.59 -4.35
C ARG A 142 5.75 -9.66 -2.85
N GLY A 143 4.63 -9.07 -2.43
CA GLY A 143 4.09 -9.14 -1.07
C GLY A 143 2.99 -10.20 -0.92
N THR A 144 2.24 -10.09 0.16
CA THR A 144 1.14 -10.99 0.49
C THR A 144 0.04 -11.01 -0.58
N GLU A 145 -0.19 -9.90 -1.26
CA GLU A 145 -1.19 -9.79 -2.33
C GLU A 145 -1.08 -10.92 -3.37
N TYR A 146 0.14 -11.35 -3.68
CA TYR A 146 0.37 -12.41 -4.65
C TYR A 146 -0.14 -13.79 -4.22
N GLU A 147 -0.45 -14.01 -2.95
CA GLU A 147 -1.11 -15.24 -2.51
C GLU A 147 -2.50 -15.39 -3.14
N ALA A 148 -3.16 -14.29 -3.48
CA ALA A 148 -4.46 -14.29 -4.15
C ALA A 148 -4.41 -14.61 -5.65
N PHE A 149 -3.25 -14.57 -6.28
CA PHE A 149 -3.11 -14.76 -7.75
C PHE A 149 -2.32 -16.02 -8.10
N ALA A 150 -1.00 -15.98 -7.93
CA ALA A 150 -0.09 -17.05 -8.34
C ALA A 150 0.57 -17.76 -7.16
N GLY A 151 0.33 -17.27 -5.94
CA GLY A 151 0.98 -17.69 -4.71
C GLY A 151 2.45 -17.29 -4.64
N ASN A 152 2.97 -17.22 -3.43
CA ASN A 152 4.40 -17.12 -3.17
C ASN A 152 4.94 -18.52 -2.80
N LYS A 153 6.15 -18.82 -3.22
CA LYS A 153 6.80 -20.03 -2.73
C LYS A 153 7.22 -19.83 -1.27
N PRO A 154 7.17 -20.86 -0.40
CA PRO A 154 7.49 -20.71 1.01
C PRO A 154 8.86 -20.09 1.31
N PHE A 155 9.86 -20.28 0.45
CA PHE A 155 11.19 -19.70 0.64
C PHE A 155 11.26 -18.19 0.30
N HIS A 156 10.25 -17.62 -0.36
CA HIS A 156 10.28 -16.21 -0.80
C HIS A 156 10.55 -15.26 0.38
N THR A 157 9.83 -15.43 1.48
CA THR A 157 9.99 -14.60 2.67
C THR A 157 11.31 -14.76 3.39
N THR A 158 12.04 -15.85 3.16
CA THR A 158 13.38 -16.06 3.74
C THR A 158 14.49 -15.43 2.92
N VAL A 159 14.22 -15.07 1.66
CA VAL A 159 15.18 -14.42 0.76
C VAL A 159 15.11 -12.90 0.86
N LEU A 160 13.91 -12.34 1.06
CA LEU A 160 13.69 -10.90 1.06
C LEU A 160 14.56 -10.12 2.06
N PRO A 161 14.79 -10.56 3.30
CA PRO A 161 15.66 -9.88 4.25
C PRO A 161 17.09 -9.67 3.74
N PHE A 162 17.59 -10.60 2.92
CA PHE A 162 18.96 -10.58 2.39
C PHE A 162 19.07 -9.95 0.99
N THR A 163 17.96 -9.57 0.39
CA THR A 163 17.91 -9.03 -0.97
C THR A 163 17.15 -7.71 -1.00
N ARG A 164 15.82 -7.75 -1.01
CA ARG A 164 14.95 -6.58 -1.15
C ARG A 164 15.13 -5.57 0.00
N LEU A 165 15.24 -6.04 1.24
CA LEU A 165 15.36 -5.16 2.40
C LEU A 165 16.73 -4.49 2.54
N GLN A 166 17.73 -4.88 1.75
CA GLN A 166 19.03 -4.21 1.76
C GLN A 166 18.94 -2.73 1.32
N GLY A 167 17.94 -2.40 0.51
CA GLY A 167 17.70 -1.01 0.04
C GLY A 167 16.81 -0.18 0.95
N GLY A 168 16.18 -0.78 1.96
CA GLY A 168 15.26 -0.09 2.88
C GLY A 168 14.01 -0.91 3.20
N PRO A 169 13.10 -0.35 4.01
CA PRO A 169 11.90 -1.04 4.47
C PRO A 169 11.01 -1.52 3.31
N MET A 170 10.26 -2.59 3.58
CA MET A 170 9.31 -3.14 2.63
C MET A 170 7.92 -3.21 3.24
N ASP A 171 6.92 -2.69 2.52
CA ASP A 171 5.53 -3.02 2.79
C ASP A 171 5.21 -4.39 2.18
N TYR A 172 5.40 -5.43 2.98
CA TYR A 172 5.11 -6.81 2.59
C TYR A 172 3.62 -7.16 2.77
N THR A 173 2.90 -6.35 3.54
CA THR A 173 1.50 -6.59 3.94
C THR A 173 1.29 -7.93 4.65
N PRO A 174 1.99 -8.22 5.76
CA PRO A 174 1.86 -9.47 6.49
C PRO A 174 0.54 -9.57 7.25
N GLY A 175 0.29 -10.74 7.85
CA GLY A 175 -0.78 -10.91 8.82
C GLY A 175 -2.00 -11.66 8.31
N ILE A 176 -1.93 -12.39 7.21
CA ILE A 176 -3.01 -13.30 6.81
C ILE A 176 -3.13 -14.44 7.83
N PHE A 177 -4.32 -14.59 8.42
CA PHE A 177 -4.68 -15.69 9.32
C PHE A 177 -5.59 -16.72 8.64
N GLU A 178 -6.43 -16.26 7.68
CA GLU A 178 -7.20 -17.18 6.84
C GLU A 178 -6.38 -17.58 5.61
N MET A 179 -5.89 -18.83 5.63
CA MET A 179 -5.03 -19.35 4.56
C MET A 179 -5.82 -19.80 3.33
N ASP A 180 -7.10 -20.08 3.50
CA ASP A 180 -7.96 -20.57 2.43
C ASP A 180 -8.78 -19.41 1.84
N ILE A 181 -8.24 -18.83 0.79
CA ILE A 181 -8.83 -17.66 0.12
C ILE A 181 -10.18 -18.01 -0.54
N ASN A 182 -10.46 -19.29 -0.81
CA ASN A 182 -11.75 -19.72 -1.34
C ASN A 182 -12.92 -19.38 -0.41
N LYS A 183 -12.69 -19.29 0.90
CA LYS A 183 -13.72 -18.90 1.86
C LYS A 183 -14.21 -17.48 1.66
N LEU A 184 -13.32 -16.60 1.19
CA LEU A 184 -13.64 -15.19 0.93
C LEU A 184 -14.12 -14.97 -0.52
N ASN A 185 -13.59 -15.74 -1.45
CA ASN A 185 -13.98 -15.70 -2.86
C ASN A 185 -14.12 -17.12 -3.41
N PRO A 186 -15.36 -17.66 -3.53
CA PRO A 186 -15.58 -19.02 -4.02
C PRO A 186 -15.07 -19.30 -5.44
N ASN A 187 -14.81 -18.25 -6.21
CA ASN A 187 -14.21 -18.38 -7.54
C ASN A 187 -12.68 -18.43 -7.52
N SER A 188 -12.06 -18.15 -6.39
CA SER A 188 -10.62 -18.32 -6.20
C SER A 188 -10.31 -19.77 -5.89
N HIS A 189 -9.22 -20.28 -6.44
CA HIS A 189 -8.68 -21.61 -6.11
C HIS A 189 -7.31 -21.49 -5.45
N THR A 190 -7.02 -20.34 -4.88
CA THR A 190 -5.72 -20.06 -4.25
C THR A 190 -5.77 -20.35 -2.76
N HIS A 191 -4.63 -20.82 -2.26
CA HIS A 191 -4.36 -21.03 -0.85
C HIS A 191 -3.04 -20.34 -0.51
N ALA A 192 -3.00 -19.59 0.58
CA ALA A 192 -1.76 -18.94 1.00
C ALA A 192 -0.72 -19.97 1.47
N ASN A 193 0.44 -20.00 0.81
CA ASN A 193 1.53 -20.95 1.08
C ASN A 193 2.35 -20.54 2.33
N THR A 194 1.67 -20.38 3.44
CA THR A 194 2.25 -19.87 4.68
C THR A 194 1.67 -20.63 5.90
N THR A 195 2.05 -20.21 7.07
CA THR A 195 1.46 -20.67 8.34
C THR A 195 1.22 -19.46 9.23
N LEU A 196 0.33 -19.57 10.20
CA LEU A 196 0.07 -18.52 11.18
C LEU A 196 1.38 -18.07 11.88
N THR A 197 2.20 -19.02 12.33
CA THR A 197 3.50 -18.72 12.96
C THR A 197 4.42 -17.94 12.02
N ARG A 198 4.44 -18.29 10.73
CA ARG A 198 5.24 -17.55 9.74
C ARG A 198 4.72 -16.14 9.57
N GLN A 199 3.40 -15.94 9.49
CA GLN A 199 2.81 -14.60 9.40
C GLN A 199 3.22 -13.73 10.58
N LEU A 200 3.22 -14.26 11.79
CA LEU A 200 3.73 -13.54 12.97
C LEU A 200 5.23 -13.24 12.87
N ALA A 201 6.04 -14.19 12.41
CA ALA A 201 7.48 -13.98 12.25
C ALA A 201 7.82 -12.88 11.24
N LEU A 202 6.96 -12.61 10.26
CA LEU A 202 7.17 -11.54 9.28
C LEU A 202 7.19 -10.15 9.92
N TYR A 203 6.48 -9.92 11.00
CA TYR A 203 6.53 -8.66 11.73
C TYR A 203 7.89 -8.38 12.38
N VAL A 204 8.70 -9.41 12.57
CA VAL A 204 10.07 -9.30 13.11
C VAL A 204 11.11 -9.29 11.99
N THR A 205 10.90 -10.07 10.93
CA THR A 205 11.90 -10.29 9.88
C THR A 205 11.80 -9.36 8.69
N MET A 206 10.61 -8.79 8.45
CA MET A 206 10.36 -7.82 7.38
C MET A 206 10.36 -6.41 7.96
N TYR A 207 11.55 -5.80 8.03
CA TYR A 207 11.68 -4.44 8.54
C TYR A 207 10.80 -3.45 7.77
N SER A 208 9.92 -2.76 8.47
CA SER A 208 9.18 -1.62 7.97
C SER A 208 8.63 -0.77 9.12
N PRO A 209 8.74 0.55 9.08
CA PRO A 209 8.05 1.42 10.04
C PRO A 209 6.53 1.45 9.85
N LEU A 210 6.05 0.91 8.74
CA LEU A 210 4.63 0.67 8.47
C LEU A 210 4.39 -0.82 8.34
N GLN A 211 3.70 -1.40 9.32
CA GLN A 211 3.30 -2.80 9.30
C GLN A 211 1.79 -2.90 9.07
N MET A 212 1.40 -3.66 8.08
CA MET A 212 -0.01 -3.95 7.81
C MET A 212 -0.49 -5.15 8.62
N ALA A 213 -1.79 -5.20 8.90
CA ALA A 213 -2.51 -6.39 9.35
C ALA A 213 -3.49 -6.74 8.23
N ALA A 214 -3.10 -7.65 7.35
CA ALA A 214 -3.66 -7.82 6.00
C ALA A 214 -4.87 -8.78 5.94
N ASP A 215 -5.57 -8.97 7.06
CA ASP A 215 -6.73 -9.86 7.10
C ASP A 215 -7.97 -9.14 7.66
N LEU A 216 -9.11 -9.79 7.59
CA LEU A 216 -10.37 -9.29 8.12
C LEU A 216 -10.41 -9.43 9.65
N PRO A 217 -11.09 -8.49 10.36
CA PRO A 217 -11.24 -8.57 11.81
C PRO A 217 -11.77 -9.91 12.29
N GLU A 218 -12.74 -10.49 11.59
CA GLU A 218 -13.37 -11.78 11.93
C GLU A 218 -12.38 -12.94 11.91
N ASN A 219 -11.34 -12.87 11.07
CA ASN A 219 -10.29 -13.87 11.01
C ASN A 219 -9.33 -13.72 12.20
N TYR A 220 -9.04 -12.50 12.62
CA TYR A 220 -8.24 -12.24 13.82
C TYR A 220 -8.96 -12.67 15.10
N GLU A 221 -10.28 -12.47 15.20
CA GLU A 221 -11.08 -12.86 16.36
C GLU A 221 -11.00 -14.35 16.66
N ARG A 222 -10.72 -15.18 15.67
CA ARG A 222 -10.52 -16.63 15.84
C ARG A 222 -9.21 -17.01 16.51
N PHE A 223 -8.23 -16.09 16.54
CA PHE A 223 -6.86 -16.32 17.02
C PHE A 223 -6.34 -15.10 17.78
N MET A 224 -7.07 -14.68 18.80
CA MET A 224 -6.78 -13.44 19.55
C MET A 224 -5.42 -13.47 20.28
N ASP A 225 -4.93 -14.62 20.67
CA ASP A 225 -3.61 -14.81 21.26
C ASP A 225 -2.49 -14.49 20.23
N ALA A 226 -2.65 -14.97 19.00
CA ALA A 226 -1.76 -14.65 17.89
C ALA A 226 -1.89 -13.17 17.48
N PHE A 227 -3.09 -12.61 17.44
CA PHE A 227 -3.29 -11.21 17.12
C PHE A 227 -2.72 -10.29 18.21
N GLN A 228 -2.70 -10.73 19.47
CA GLN A 228 -2.06 -9.97 20.54
C GLN A 228 -0.56 -9.76 20.26
N PHE A 229 0.12 -10.77 19.67
CA PHE A 229 1.52 -10.60 19.26
C PHE A 229 1.69 -9.45 18.26
N ILE A 230 0.79 -9.32 17.26
CA ILE A 230 0.83 -8.21 16.29
C ILE A 230 0.67 -6.85 16.98
N LYS A 231 -0.16 -6.79 18.02
CA LYS A 231 -0.38 -5.55 18.80
C LYS A 231 0.82 -5.16 19.65
N ASP A 232 1.61 -6.13 20.08
CA ASP A 232 2.69 -5.95 21.06
C ASP A 232 4.08 -5.89 20.40
N VAL A 233 4.22 -6.36 19.16
CA VAL A 233 5.50 -6.34 18.45
C VAL A 233 5.95 -4.91 18.17
N ALA A 234 7.22 -4.63 18.37
CA ALA A 234 7.82 -3.35 18.03
C ALA A 234 7.83 -3.14 16.50
N VAL A 235 7.64 -1.89 16.08
CA VAL A 235 7.60 -1.49 14.64
C VAL A 235 8.80 -0.61 14.24
N ASP A 236 9.72 -0.37 15.14
CA ASP A 236 10.94 0.44 15.00
C ASP A 236 12.23 -0.39 15.13
#